data_16d8ac7f3a49a47dc15eb05bc5ba917c
#
_entry.id   16d8ac7f3a49a47dc15eb05bc5ba917c
#
_cell.length_a   1.000
_cell.length_b   1.000
_cell.length_c   1.000
_cell.angle_alpha   90.00
_cell.angle_beta   90.00
_cell.angle_gamma   90.00
#
_symmetry.space_group_name_H-M   'P 1'
#
loop_
_entity.id
_entity.type
_entity.pdbx_description
1 polymer ?
#
loop_
_entity_poly.entity_id
_entity_poly.type
_entity_poly.pdbx_seq_one_letter_code
_entity_poly.pdbx_strand_id
1 'polypeptide(L)'
;MRPPATTLSVHSAFTHAEAVAAGVSASSIRQHVRRGQWLAPRRGVYLDARTFGEADAEAQHRLLASAALRGVGDGWASHATAALLHGLPLLGGPPPHVSLTVDRTGPRTPNYRNGLTVFTASLPDHHLESDVHRRTTPARTVVDTARHQGVDAGVVLMDALIRREDGARRAVEDVLLSQERWPGMASACSALSYSSGLSESPLESLSSVRFAQSRLPVLLQQVAIHDAAGFIGRVDFCSPKFGVVGEADGLLKYTSPDDLRAEKIRQERLELAGWIVVRWTWREITRTPDVVIARINAAIARGTANPSPWTSAPLPL
;
A
#
# COMPACT_ATOMS: atom_id res chain seq x y z
N MET A 1 -2.58 -32.16 37.64
CA MET A 1 -3.39 -31.09 37.01
C MET A 1 -3.09 -31.07 35.53
N ARG A 2 -4.02 -31.46 34.66
CA ARG A 2 -3.85 -31.49 33.20
C ARG A 2 -3.83 -30.03 32.71
N PRO A 3 -2.82 -29.58 31.92
CA PRO A 3 -2.87 -28.22 31.40
C PRO A 3 -4.12 -28.04 30.54
N PRO A 4 -4.71 -26.83 30.48
CA PRO A 4 -5.89 -26.57 29.70
C PRO A 4 -5.63 -26.94 28.23
N ALA A 5 -6.60 -27.63 27.60
CA ALA A 5 -6.49 -28.01 26.20
C ALA A 5 -6.26 -26.76 25.34
N THR A 6 -5.14 -26.70 24.65
CA THR A 6 -4.84 -25.60 23.72
C THR A 6 -5.85 -25.65 22.59
N THR A 7 -6.74 -24.68 22.51
CA THR A 7 -7.70 -24.57 21.42
C THR A 7 -6.96 -24.14 20.14
N LEU A 8 -7.04 -24.96 19.09
CA LEU A 8 -6.48 -24.58 17.79
C LEU A 8 -7.18 -23.34 17.26
N SER A 9 -6.42 -22.31 16.94
CA SER A 9 -6.97 -21.13 16.27
C SER A 9 -7.20 -21.44 14.80
N VAL A 10 -8.45 -21.52 14.38
CA VAL A 10 -8.81 -21.70 12.96
C VAL A 10 -8.49 -20.48 12.09
N HIS A 11 -8.28 -19.31 12.73
CA HIS A 11 -7.98 -18.04 12.07
C HIS A 11 -6.49 -17.77 11.87
N SER A 12 -5.62 -18.72 12.20
CA SER A 12 -4.17 -18.63 11.98
C SER A 12 -3.58 -19.99 11.62
N ALA A 13 -2.37 -19.98 11.06
CA ALA A 13 -1.63 -21.22 10.85
C ALA A 13 -1.28 -21.89 12.19
N PHE A 14 -1.27 -23.21 12.24
CA PHE A 14 -0.85 -23.98 13.39
C PHE A 14 0.12 -25.10 12.99
N THR A 15 1.00 -25.47 13.90
CA THR A 15 2.02 -26.50 13.69
C THR A 15 1.49 -27.90 14.03
N HIS A 16 2.23 -28.93 13.59
CA HIS A 16 1.98 -30.32 13.99
C HIS A 16 2.01 -30.48 15.53
N ALA A 17 2.96 -29.83 16.18
CA ALA A 17 3.09 -29.88 17.65
C ALA A 17 1.87 -29.27 18.36
N GLU A 18 1.39 -28.12 17.88
CA GLU A 18 0.18 -27.46 18.41
C GLU A 18 -1.08 -28.32 18.21
N ALA A 19 -1.21 -28.98 17.05
CA ALA A 19 -2.33 -29.89 16.79
C ALA A 19 -2.30 -31.09 17.75
N VAL A 20 -1.12 -31.69 17.97
CA VAL A 20 -0.95 -32.80 18.94
C VAL A 20 -1.24 -32.32 20.36
N ALA A 21 -0.75 -31.15 20.76
CA ALA A 21 -1.03 -30.55 22.07
C ALA A 21 -2.52 -30.28 22.31
N ALA A 22 -3.27 -29.97 21.23
CA ALA A 22 -4.72 -29.85 21.23
C ALA A 22 -5.49 -31.20 21.25
N GLY A 23 -4.75 -32.32 21.29
CA GLY A 23 -5.33 -33.68 21.38
C GLY A 23 -5.63 -34.34 20.05
N VAL A 24 -5.18 -33.76 18.91
CA VAL A 24 -5.38 -34.36 17.59
C VAL A 24 -4.28 -35.38 17.32
N SER A 25 -4.66 -36.63 17.08
CA SER A 25 -3.66 -37.69 16.81
C SER A 25 -2.98 -37.51 15.45
N ALA A 26 -1.76 -38.03 15.31
CA ALA A 26 -1.03 -37.98 14.03
C ALA A 26 -1.78 -38.66 12.87
N SER A 27 -2.59 -39.69 13.16
CA SER A 27 -3.47 -40.32 12.17
C SER A 27 -4.63 -39.40 11.77
N SER A 28 -5.24 -38.68 12.72
CA SER A 28 -6.30 -37.72 12.47
C SER A 28 -5.78 -36.51 11.67
N ILE A 29 -4.59 -36.03 11.98
CA ILE A 29 -3.94 -34.94 11.20
C ILE A 29 -3.82 -35.35 9.73
N ARG A 30 -3.27 -36.55 9.45
CA ARG A 30 -3.16 -37.07 8.08
C ARG A 30 -4.53 -37.23 7.40
N GLN A 31 -5.55 -37.60 8.16
CA GLN A 31 -6.92 -37.71 7.65
C GLN A 31 -7.53 -36.38 7.30
N HIS A 32 -7.39 -35.35 8.15
CA HIS A 32 -7.84 -34.00 7.85
C HIS A 32 -7.21 -33.43 6.58
N VAL A 33 -5.90 -33.61 6.41
CA VAL A 33 -5.20 -33.18 5.18
C VAL A 33 -5.70 -33.97 3.95
N ARG A 34 -5.83 -35.31 4.03
CA ARG A 34 -6.32 -36.11 2.91
C ARG A 34 -7.76 -35.80 2.51
N ARG A 35 -8.61 -35.41 3.46
CA ARG A 35 -10.00 -35.00 3.20
C ARG A 35 -10.11 -33.55 2.76
N GLY A 36 -9.02 -32.82 2.62
CA GLY A 36 -9.03 -31.40 2.26
C GLY A 36 -9.62 -30.48 3.31
N GLN A 37 -9.78 -30.94 4.56
CA GLN A 37 -10.24 -30.11 5.66
C GLN A 37 -9.13 -29.19 6.18
N TRP A 38 -7.90 -29.64 6.07
CA TRP A 38 -6.71 -28.84 6.37
C TRP A 38 -5.80 -28.76 5.16
N LEU A 39 -5.34 -27.55 4.87
CA LEU A 39 -4.27 -27.28 3.90
C LEU A 39 -2.92 -27.44 4.60
N ALA A 40 -1.92 -27.94 3.88
CA ALA A 40 -0.56 -28.05 4.37
C ALA A 40 0.40 -27.20 3.52
N PRO A 41 0.36 -25.85 3.65
CA PRO A 41 1.20 -24.97 2.85
C PRO A 41 2.69 -25.15 3.11
N ARG A 42 3.05 -25.71 4.28
CA ARG A 42 4.41 -26.06 4.68
C ARG A 42 4.43 -27.41 5.39
N ARG A 43 5.59 -28.07 5.35
CA ARG A 43 5.76 -29.32 6.09
C ARG A 43 5.52 -29.10 7.58
N GLY A 44 4.54 -29.81 8.13
CA GLY A 44 4.19 -29.72 9.55
C GLY A 44 3.48 -28.43 9.98
N VAL A 45 3.01 -27.62 9.03
CA VAL A 45 2.20 -26.41 9.28
C VAL A 45 0.91 -26.51 8.50
N TYR A 46 -0.19 -26.20 9.15
CA TYR A 46 -1.55 -26.39 8.62
C TYR A 46 -2.37 -25.12 8.71
N LEU A 47 -3.36 -25.02 7.82
CA LEU A 47 -4.42 -24.01 7.80
C LEU A 47 -5.77 -24.74 7.72
N ASP A 48 -6.79 -24.18 8.35
CA ASP A 48 -8.16 -24.62 8.11
C ASP A 48 -8.58 -24.28 6.68
N ALA A 49 -9.04 -25.26 5.91
CA ALA A 49 -9.34 -25.11 4.49
C ALA A 49 -10.57 -24.25 4.27
N ARG A 50 -11.55 -24.30 5.16
CA ARG A 50 -12.78 -23.49 5.08
C ARG A 50 -12.46 -22.02 5.33
N THR A 51 -11.76 -21.72 6.43
CA THR A 51 -11.33 -20.35 6.75
C THR A 51 -10.50 -19.76 5.62
N PHE A 52 -9.59 -20.54 5.02
CA PHE A 52 -8.80 -20.09 3.88
C PHE A 52 -9.67 -19.85 2.63
N GLY A 53 -10.63 -20.72 2.34
CA GLY A 53 -11.48 -20.62 1.16
C GLY A 53 -12.51 -19.47 1.22
N GLU A 54 -12.96 -19.12 2.42
CA GLU A 54 -13.90 -18.01 2.66
C GLU A 54 -13.19 -16.63 2.75
N ALA A 55 -11.86 -16.62 2.89
CA ALA A 55 -11.04 -15.42 3.02
C ALA A 55 -10.85 -14.73 1.65
N ASP A 56 -10.80 -13.39 1.65
CA ASP A 56 -10.36 -12.62 0.49
C ASP A 56 -8.85 -12.80 0.22
N ALA A 57 -8.38 -12.27 -0.90
CA ALA A 57 -6.99 -12.44 -1.32
C ALA A 57 -5.97 -11.90 -0.31
N GLU A 58 -6.27 -10.81 0.39
CA GLU A 58 -5.38 -10.27 1.42
C GLU A 58 -5.36 -11.15 2.67
N ALA A 59 -6.52 -11.59 3.15
CA ALA A 59 -6.62 -12.49 4.30
C ALA A 59 -5.98 -13.85 3.99
N GLN A 60 -6.14 -14.40 2.78
CA GLN A 60 -5.43 -15.60 2.33
C GLN A 60 -3.91 -15.40 2.40
N HIS A 61 -3.40 -14.25 1.90
CA HIS A 61 -1.97 -13.96 1.96
C HIS A 61 -1.46 -13.83 3.40
N ARG A 62 -2.23 -13.23 4.32
CA ARG A 62 -1.91 -13.16 5.77
C ARG A 62 -1.81 -14.55 6.39
N LEU A 63 -2.74 -15.45 6.06
CA LEU A 63 -2.70 -16.85 6.50
C LEU A 63 -1.46 -17.59 5.97
N LEU A 64 -1.13 -17.40 4.69
CA LEU A 64 0.09 -17.97 4.09
C LEU A 64 1.37 -17.39 4.72
N ALA A 65 1.39 -16.10 5.04
CA ALA A 65 2.51 -15.47 5.74
C ALA A 65 2.69 -16.04 7.15
N SER A 66 1.60 -16.23 7.90
CA SER A 66 1.62 -16.91 9.20
C SER A 66 2.20 -18.33 9.09
N ALA A 67 1.78 -19.09 8.07
CA ALA A 67 2.30 -20.42 7.84
C ALA A 67 3.78 -20.43 7.45
N ALA A 68 4.21 -19.46 6.63
CA ALA A 68 5.61 -19.32 6.21
C ALA A 68 6.54 -19.01 7.41
N LEU A 69 6.14 -18.07 8.27
CA LEU A 69 6.89 -17.68 9.47
C LEU A 69 7.05 -18.82 10.49
N ARG A 70 6.07 -19.74 10.57
CA ARG A 70 6.16 -20.95 11.40
C ARG A 70 7.06 -22.01 10.78
N GLY A 71 7.08 -22.09 9.44
CA GLY A 71 7.90 -23.06 8.71
C GLY A 71 9.35 -22.65 8.50
N VAL A 72 9.67 -21.33 8.55
CA VAL A 72 11.00 -20.75 8.39
C VAL A 72 11.38 -20.04 9.69
N GLY A 73 12.05 -20.77 10.59
CA GLY A 73 12.28 -20.35 11.97
C GLY A 73 13.06 -19.03 12.13
N ASP A 74 13.97 -18.72 11.21
CA ASP A 74 14.83 -17.51 11.19
C ASP A 74 14.34 -16.44 10.19
N GLY A 75 13.17 -16.65 9.55
CA GLY A 75 12.61 -15.72 8.57
C GLY A 75 11.79 -14.60 9.21
N TRP A 76 11.88 -13.42 8.63
CA TRP A 76 11.07 -12.24 8.95
C TRP A 76 10.23 -11.86 7.74
N ALA A 77 8.93 -11.63 7.91
CA ALA A 77 8.12 -11.10 6.83
C ALA A 77 8.69 -9.75 6.39
N SER A 78 8.78 -9.53 5.08
CA SER A 78 9.44 -8.36 4.52
C SER A 78 8.77 -7.91 3.22
N HIS A 79 9.20 -6.79 2.65
CA HIS A 79 8.71 -6.29 1.37
C HIS A 79 7.17 -6.19 1.36
N ALA A 80 6.52 -6.56 0.25
CA ALA A 80 5.07 -6.48 0.09
C ALA A 80 4.29 -7.32 1.10
N THR A 81 4.83 -8.44 1.59
CA THR A 81 4.18 -9.22 2.66
C THR A 81 4.16 -8.44 3.98
N ALA A 82 5.28 -7.84 4.38
CA ALA A 82 5.30 -7.01 5.59
C ALA A 82 4.44 -5.75 5.42
N ALA A 83 4.43 -5.12 4.23
CA ALA A 83 3.55 -3.99 3.93
C ALA A 83 2.08 -4.35 4.15
N LEU A 84 1.63 -5.51 3.67
CA LEU A 84 0.28 -6.01 3.91
C LEU A 84 0.02 -6.29 5.40
N LEU A 85 0.99 -6.85 6.14
CA LEU A 85 0.86 -7.08 7.57
C LEU A 85 0.83 -5.77 8.39
N HIS A 86 1.42 -4.69 7.89
CA HIS A 86 1.31 -3.33 8.44
C HIS A 86 0.00 -2.62 8.02
N GLY A 87 -0.83 -3.22 7.16
CA GLY A 87 -2.02 -2.57 6.62
C GLY A 87 -1.73 -1.42 5.68
N LEU A 88 -0.55 -1.43 5.03
CA LEU A 88 -0.20 -0.48 3.98
C LEU A 88 -0.79 -0.91 2.63
N PRO A 89 -1.23 0.04 1.79
CA PRO A 89 -1.83 -0.27 0.50
C PRO A 89 -0.78 -0.84 -0.45
N LEU A 90 -1.13 -1.89 -1.18
CA LEU A 90 -0.25 -2.50 -2.18
C LEU A 90 -0.67 -2.12 -3.60
N LEU A 91 0.30 -1.73 -4.42
CA LEU A 91 0.09 -1.54 -5.83
C LEU A 91 -0.12 -2.90 -6.53
N GLY A 92 -1.35 -3.15 -7.04
CA GLY A 92 -1.68 -4.40 -7.71
C GLY A 92 -2.17 -5.53 -6.78
N GLY A 93 -2.39 -5.24 -5.49
CA GLY A 93 -2.89 -6.21 -4.50
C GLY A 93 -1.82 -7.12 -3.90
N PRO A 94 -2.22 -8.17 -3.17
CA PRO A 94 -1.30 -9.05 -2.50
C PRO A 94 -0.39 -9.81 -3.48
N PRO A 95 0.92 -9.95 -3.17
CA PRO A 95 1.84 -10.64 -4.05
C PRO A 95 1.56 -12.14 -4.11
N PRO A 96 1.90 -12.82 -5.23
CA PRO A 96 1.64 -14.26 -5.39
C PRO A 96 2.45 -15.14 -4.44
N HIS A 97 3.57 -14.61 -3.92
CA HIS A 97 4.45 -15.31 -3.01
C HIS A 97 4.63 -14.55 -1.70
N VAL A 98 4.74 -15.27 -0.60
CA VAL A 98 5.11 -14.69 0.69
C VAL A 98 6.59 -14.27 0.66
N SER A 99 6.86 -13.02 0.96
CA SER A 99 8.22 -12.46 1.02
C SER A 99 8.77 -12.55 2.44
N LEU A 100 9.89 -13.24 2.58
CA LEU A 100 10.64 -13.33 3.83
C LEU A 100 12.07 -12.83 3.62
N THR A 101 12.63 -12.18 4.63
CA THR A 101 14.08 -11.92 4.70
C THR A 101 14.69 -12.73 5.82
N VAL A 102 15.86 -13.35 5.55
CA VAL A 102 16.68 -14.03 6.55
C VAL A 102 17.97 -13.24 6.76
N ASP A 103 18.38 -13.13 8.02
CA ASP A 103 19.63 -12.44 8.39
C ASP A 103 20.82 -13.35 8.11
N ARG A 104 21.44 -13.14 6.97
CA ARG A 104 22.65 -13.88 6.56
C ARG A 104 23.55 -12.98 5.73
N THR A 105 24.85 -13.21 5.89
CA THR A 105 25.85 -12.71 4.95
C THR A 105 25.87 -13.60 3.72
N GLY A 106 25.49 -13.09 2.56
CA GLY A 106 25.44 -13.87 1.32
C GLY A 106 24.87 -13.11 0.13
N PRO A 107 24.65 -13.79 -1.01
CA PRO A 107 24.10 -13.16 -2.19
C PRO A 107 22.73 -12.56 -1.87
N ARG A 108 22.51 -11.31 -2.26
CA ARG A 108 21.26 -10.57 -2.03
C ARG A 108 20.19 -10.83 -3.09
N THR A 109 20.39 -11.82 -3.94
CA THR A 109 19.44 -12.23 -4.98
C THR A 109 18.29 -13.01 -4.37
N PRO A 110 17.03 -12.66 -4.66
CA PRO A 110 15.88 -13.40 -4.15
C PRO A 110 15.88 -14.86 -4.61
N ASN A 111 15.51 -15.77 -3.70
CA ASN A 111 15.32 -17.17 -4.01
C ASN A 111 13.81 -17.49 -4.03
N TYR A 112 13.31 -17.93 -5.18
CA TYR A 112 11.91 -18.28 -5.39
C TYR A 112 11.71 -19.79 -5.24
N ARG A 113 11.02 -20.24 -4.20
CA ARG A 113 10.70 -21.67 -4.02
C ARG A 113 9.44 -21.87 -3.19
N ASN A 114 8.62 -22.81 -3.64
CA ASN A 114 7.44 -23.27 -2.88
C ASN A 114 6.54 -22.12 -2.38
N GLY A 115 6.19 -21.13 -3.24
CA GLY A 115 5.35 -20.00 -2.85
C GLY A 115 6.00 -19.00 -1.89
N LEU A 116 7.34 -19.02 -1.76
CA LEU A 116 8.13 -18.03 -1.05
C LEU A 116 9.05 -17.27 -1.99
N THR A 117 9.24 -16.01 -1.67
CA THR A 117 10.36 -15.20 -2.12
C THR A 117 11.25 -14.94 -0.90
N VAL A 118 12.42 -15.58 -0.86
CA VAL A 118 13.35 -15.44 0.26
C VAL A 118 14.47 -14.49 -0.13
N PHE A 119 14.57 -13.41 0.59
CA PHE A 119 15.65 -12.42 0.49
C PHE A 119 16.70 -12.74 1.56
N THR A 120 17.94 -12.38 1.27
CA THR A 120 19.06 -12.46 2.21
C THR A 120 19.60 -11.04 2.39
N ALA A 121 19.61 -10.55 3.62
CA ALA A 121 20.08 -9.21 3.95
C ALA A 121 20.43 -9.08 5.43
N SER A 122 21.22 -8.10 5.80
CA SER A 122 21.42 -7.73 7.20
C SER A 122 20.11 -7.20 7.81
N LEU A 123 19.78 -7.70 8.99
CA LEU A 123 18.56 -7.39 9.73
C LEU A 123 18.92 -6.94 11.17
N PRO A 124 19.41 -5.72 11.36
CA PRO A 124 19.64 -5.21 12.71
C PRO A 124 18.33 -5.10 13.50
N ASP A 125 18.39 -5.31 14.81
CA ASP A 125 17.21 -5.39 15.68
C ASP A 125 16.26 -4.19 15.55
N HIS A 126 16.80 -2.98 15.36
CA HIS A 126 15.99 -1.77 15.20
C HIS A 126 15.23 -1.71 13.85
N HIS A 127 15.46 -2.64 12.94
CA HIS A 127 14.69 -2.83 11.71
C HIS A 127 13.64 -3.94 11.82
N LEU A 128 13.41 -4.48 13.02
CA LEU A 128 12.57 -5.66 13.26
C LEU A 128 11.48 -5.36 14.27
N GLU A 129 10.31 -5.95 14.05
CA GLU A 129 9.18 -5.94 14.95
C GLU A 129 8.65 -7.36 15.14
N SER A 130 8.29 -7.70 16.37
CA SER A 130 7.73 -9.01 16.71
C SER A 130 6.59 -8.85 17.69
N ASP A 131 5.41 -8.59 17.16
CA ASP A 131 4.15 -8.60 17.89
C ASP A 131 3.34 -9.86 17.55
N VAL A 132 2.33 -9.73 16.69
CA VAL A 132 1.55 -10.87 16.16
C VAL A 132 2.39 -11.68 15.15
N HIS A 133 3.20 -10.98 14.34
CA HIS A 133 4.06 -11.58 13.32
C HIS A 133 5.45 -10.95 13.35
N ARG A 134 6.47 -11.79 13.21
CA ARG A 134 7.83 -11.29 12.97
C ARG A 134 7.91 -10.65 11.60
N ARG A 135 8.24 -9.36 11.55
CA ARG A 135 8.31 -8.59 10.31
C ARG A 135 9.33 -7.46 10.40
N THR A 136 9.74 -6.94 9.25
CA THR A 136 10.52 -5.71 9.19
C THR A 136 9.67 -4.52 9.63
N THR A 137 10.30 -3.51 10.26
CA THR A 137 9.62 -2.25 10.63
C THR A 137 8.96 -1.58 9.41
N PRO A 138 7.94 -0.71 9.58
CA PRO A 138 7.30 -0.02 8.47
C PRO A 138 8.29 0.70 7.55
N ALA A 139 9.22 1.48 8.10
CA ALA A 139 10.23 2.21 7.33
C ALA A 139 11.13 1.26 6.52
N ARG A 140 11.62 0.17 7.14
CA ARG A 140 12.39 -0.84 6.44
C ARG A 140 11.59 -1.52 5.34
N THR A 141 10.35 -1.84 5.60
CA THR A 141 9.43 -2.50 4.68
C THR A 141 9.20 -1.68 3.41
N VAL A 142 8.93 -0.37 3.54
CA VAL A 142 8.66 0.48 2.37
C VAL A 142 9.92 0.69 1.53
N VAL A 143 11.10 0.82 2.15
CA VAL A 143 12.38 0.94 1.44
C VAL A 143 12.70 -0.34 0.68
N ASP A 144 12.63 -1.51 1.33
CA ASP A 144 12.91 -2.79 0.69
C ASP A 144 11.93 -3.07 -0.47
N THR A 145 10.64 -2.68 -0.32
CA THR A 145 9.65 -2.83 -1.39
C THR A 145 9.96 -1.90 -2.57
N ALA A 146 10.28 -0.63 -2.31
CA ALA A 146 10.64 0.33 -3.33
C ALA A 146 11.89 -0.09 -4.13
N ARG A 147 12.89 -0.64 -3.43
CA ARG A 147 14.11 -1.18 -4.06
C ARG A 147 13.83 -2.35 -5.00
N HIS A 148 12.88 -3.20 -4.64
CA HIS A 148 12.56 -4.42 -5.38
C HIS A 148 11.51 -4.22 -6.46
N GLN A 149 10.47 -3.42 -6.20
CA GLN A 149 9.31 -3.23 -7.07
C GLN A 149 9.32 -1.90 -7.83
N GLY A 150 10.26 -1.01 -7.52
CA GLY A 150 10.45 0.27 -8.20
C GLY A 150 9.70 1.44 -7.57
N VAL A 151 9.77 2.59 -8.26
CA VAL A 151 9.33 3.90 -7.76
C VAL A 151 7.84 3.92 -7.43
N ASP A 152 6.99 3.45 -8.33
CA ASP A 152 5.53 3.52 -8.18
C ASP A 152 5.04 2.80 -6.92
N ALA A 153 5.51 1.56 -6.69
CA ALA A 153 5.17 0.82 -5.48
C ALA A 153 5.74 1.50 -4.22
N GLY A 154 6.95 2.06 -4.34
CA GLY A 154 7.58 2.80 -3.25
C GLY A 154 6.80 4.03 -2.84
N VAL A 155 6.37 4.87 -3.79
CA VAL A 155 5.61 6.10 -3.50
C VAL A 155 4.29 5.79 -2.82
N VAL A 156 3.53 4.82 -3.34
CA VAL A 156 2.24 4.41 -2.74
C VAL A 156 2.40 4.02 -1.26
N LEU A 157 3.46 3.24 -0.95
CA LEU A 157 3.73 2.81 0.41
C LEU A 157 4.26 3.93 1.31
N MET A 158 5.19 4.75 0.79
CA MET A 158 5.81 5.84 1.55
C MET A 158 4.82 6.95 1.84
N ASP A 159 3.97 7.35 0.88
CA ASP A 159 2.88 8.30 1.12
C ASP A 159 1.94 7.81 2.22
N ALA A 160 1.48 6.56 2.12
CA ALA A 160 0.59 5.99 3.13
C ALA A 160 1.24 5.91 4.52
N LEU A 161 2.53 5.58 4.59
CA LEU A 161 3.27 5.52 5.85
C LEU A 161 3.48 6.93 6.44
N ILE A 162 3.97 7.89 5.65
CA ILE A 162 4.25 9.27 6.07
C ILE A 162 2.97 9.96 6.53
N ARG A 163 1.84 9.74 5.84
CA ARG A 163 0.53 10.27 6.24
C ARG A 163 0.03 9.70 7.56
N ARG A 164 0.34 8.45 7.86
CA ARG A 164 -0.19 7.72 9.02
C ARG A 164 0.62 7.92 10.29
N GLU A 165 1.93 8.12 10.18
CA GLU A 165 2.85 8.05 11.31
C GLU A 165 3.78 9.27 11.34
N ASP A 166 3.72 10.02 12.44
CA ASP A 166 4.65 11.14 12.68
C ASP A 166 6.10 10.63 12.72
N GLY A 167 7.01 11.37 12.10
CA GLY A 167 8.43 10.98 12.04
C GLY A 167 8.75 9.88 11.02
N ALA A 168 7.76 9.29 10.33
CA ALA A 168 7.98 8.21 9.37
C ALA A 168 8.94 8.60 8.24
N ARG A 169 8.87 9.83 7.72
CA ARG A 169 9.82 10.32 6.71
C ARG A 169 11.26 10.19 7.18
N ARG A 170 11.53 10.63 8.41
CA ARG A 170 12.87 10.55 9.00
C ARG A 170 13.31 9.09 9.17
N ALA A 171 12.43 8.22 9.65
CA ALA A 171 12.73 6.80 9.78
C ALA A 171 13.05 6.14 8.41
N VAL A 172 12.35 6.53 7.35
CA VAL A 172 12.64 6.06 5.98
C VAL A 172 14.01 6.58 5.53
N GLU A 173 14.35 7.84 5.77
CA GLU A 173 15.66 8.43 5.45
C GLU A 173 16.79 7.69 6.17
N ASP A 174 16.64 7.35 7.44
CA ASP A 174 17.63 6.62 8.22
C ASP A 174 17.84 5.19 7.65
N VAL A 175 16.77 4.51 7.21
CA VAL A 175 16.90 3.22 6.51
C VAL A 175 17.61 3.38 5.17
N LEU A 176 17.29 4.40 4.37
CA LEU A 176 17.96 4.67 3.10
C LEU A 176 19.48 4.86 3.30
N LEU A 177 19.87 5.64 4.30
CA LEU A 177 21.28 5.86 4.64
C LEU A 177 21.97 4.55 5.06
N SER A 178 21.31 3.71 5.84
CA SER A 178 21.88 2.43 6.29
C SER A 178 22.08 1.42 5.14
N GLN A 179 21.44 1.64 4.00
CA GLN A 179 21.44 0.74 2.85
C GLN A 179 22.00 1.38 1.56
N GLU A 180 22.68 2.51 1.63
CA GLU A 180 23.06 3.34 0.48
C GLU A 180 23.70 2.58 -0.70
N ARG A 181 24.41 1.48 -0.42
CA ARG A 181 25.09 0.65 -1.43
C ARG A 181 24.31 -0.58 -1.90
N TRP A 182 23.06 -0.72 -1.46
CA TRP A 182 22.28 -1.90 -1.81
C TRP A 182 21.63 -1.75 -3.19
N PRO A 183 21.41 -2.87 -3.92
CA PRO A 183 20.73 -2.81 -5.22
C PRO A 183 19.34 -2.17 -5.12
N GLY A 184 18.98 -1.37 -6.11
CA GLY A 184 17.66 -0.73 -6.18
C GLY A 184 17.49 0.54 -5.36
N MET A 185 18.56 1.06 -4.71
CA MET A 185 18.47 2.26 -3.88
C MET A 185 18.02 3.50 -4.66
N ALA A 186 18.42 3.63 -5.93
CA ALA A 186 17.96 4.75 -6.77
C ALA A 186 16.43 4.82 -6.85
N SER A 187 15.76 3.67 -6.97
CA SER A 187 14.27 3.62 -6.97
C SER A 187 13.70 4.03 -5.61
N ALA A 188 14.29 3.60 -4.51
CA ALA A 188 13.81 3.95 -3.17
C ALA A 188 14.02 5.43 -2.86
N CYS A 189 15.17 6.00 -3.21
CA CYS A 189 15.43 7.44 -3.07
C CYS A 189 14.48 8.28 -3.94
N SER A 190 14.26 7.86 -5.20
CA SER A 190 13.29 8.53 -6.07
C SER A 190 11.87 8.43 -5.50
N ALA A 191 11.47 7.27 -4.96
CA ALA A 191 10.17 7.11 -4.34
C ALA A 191 9.98 8.11 -3.18
N LEU A 192 10.94 8.23 -2.28
CA LEU A 192 10.86 9.19 -1.17
C LEU A 192 10.81 10.64 -1.66
N SER A 193 11.55 10.98 -2.73
CA SER A 193 11.54 12.34 -3.29
C SER A 193 10.18 12.74 -3.87
N TYR A 194 9.38 11.78 -4.35
CA TYR A 194 8.01 12.02 -4.83
C TYR A 194 6.94 11.93 -3.74
N SER A 195 7.25 11.33 -2.60
CA SER A 195 6.29 11.15 -1.52
C SER A 195 6.13 12.43 -0.69
N SER A 196 4.90 12.87 -0.54
CA SER A 196 4.54 14.07 0.27
C SER A 196 3.85 13.69 1.60
N GLY A 197 3.21 12.52 1.65
CA GLY A 197 2.27 12.13 2.71
C GLY A 197 0.88 12.77 2.56
N LEU A 198 0.64 13.57 1.51
CA LEU A 198 -0.64 14.21 1.28
C LEU A 198 -1.62 13.33 0.50
N SER A 199 -1.11 12.42 -0.34
CA SER A 199 -1.96 11.49 -1.11
C SER A 199 -2.74 10.55 -0.19
N GLU A 200 -4.06 10.47 -0.39
CA GLU A 200 -4.95 9.63 0.41
C GLU A 200 -5.24 8.27 -0.23
N SER A 201 -4.87 8.12 -1.50
CA SER A 201 -5.06 6.89 -2.26
C SER A 201 -3.85 6.55 -3.13
N PRO A 202 -3.68 5.27 -3.51
CA PRO A 202 -2.68 4.85 -4.49
C PRO A 202 -2.80 5.59 -5.83
N LEU A 203 -4.02 5.95 -6.25
CA LEU A 203 -4.26 6.69 -7.49
C LEU A 203 -3.69 8.10 -7.42
N GLU A 204 -3.86 8.79 -6.29
CA GLU A 204 -3.28 10.12 -6.06
C GLU A 204 -1.76 10.06 -6.01
N SER A 205 -1.18 9.08 -5.29
CA SER A 205 0.28 8.89 -5.24
C SER A 205 0.88 8.70 -6.63
N LEU A 206 0.29 7.84 -7.46
CA LEU A 206 0.75 7.64 -8.83
C LEU A 206 0.56 8.88 -9.70
N SER A 207 -0.55 9.60 -9.52
CA SER A 207 -0.82 10.85 -10.24
C SER A 207 0.26 11.89 -9.94
N SER A 208 0.61 12.05 -8.66
CA SER A 208 1.70 12.93 -8.21
C SER A 208 3.02 12.61 -8.91
N VAL A 209 3.38 11.34 -9.00
CA VAL A 209 4.59 10.90 -9.72
C VAL A 209 4.53 11.29 -11.19
N ARG A 210 3.44 10.98 -11.89
CA ARG A 210 3.30 11.29 -13.33
C ARG A 210 3.34 12.79 -13.59
N PHE A 211 2.72 13.59 -12.73
CA PHE A 211 2.74 15.05 -12.85
C PHE A 211 4.12 15.63 -12.59
N ALA A 212 4.83 15.17 -11.56
CA ALA A 212 6.19 15.58 -11.27
C ALA A 212 7.19 15.22 -12.38
N GLN A 213 6.97 14.08 -13.06
CA GLN A 213 7.79 13.66 -14.20
C GLN A 213 7.43 14.38 -15.51
N SER A 214 6.33 15.12 -15.54
CA SER A 214 5.87 15.87 -16.69
C SER A 214 6.38 17.33 -16.68
N ARG A 215 5.97 18.12 -17.69
CA ARG A 215 6.21 19.57 -17.73
C ARG A 215 5.03 20.38 -17.17
N LEU A 216 4.13 19.76 -16.42
CA LEU A 216 3.05 20.47 -15.76
C LEU A 216 3.59 21.44 -14.68
N PRO A 217 2.95 22.59 -14.48
CA PRO A 217 3.17 23.38 -13.28
C PRO A 217 2.88 22.56 -12.05
N VAL A 218 3.50 22.90 -10.91
CA VAL A 218 3.23 22.25 -9.64
C VAL A 218 1.74 22.35 -9.31
N LEU A 219 1.11 21.21 -9.07
CA LEU A 219 -0.25 21.11 -8.58
C LEU A 219 -0.20 20.89 -7.06
N LEU A 220 -0.90 21.74 -6.31
CA LEU A 220 -1.08 21.58 -4.87
C LEU A 220 -2.00 20.39 -4.60
N GLN A 221 -1.73 19.62 -3.55
CA GLN A 221 -2.55 18.48 -3.16
C GLN A 221 -3.48 18.83 -2.01
N GLN A 222 -4.66 18.17 -1.96
CA GLN A 222 -5.60 18.19 -0.84
C GLN A 222 -6.05 19.61 -0.45
N VAL A 223 -6.44 20.41 -1.44
CA VAL A 223 -6.82 21.83 -1.26
C VAL A 223 -8.30 21.97 -0.96
N ALA A 224 -8.64 22.68 0.11
CA ALA A 224 -10.01 23.06 0.43
C ALA A 224 -10.46 24.23 -0.44
N ILE A 225 -11.59 24.09 -1.14
CA ILE A 225 -12.17 25.09 -2.02
C ILE A 225 -13.43 25.67 -1.37
N HIS A 226 -13.57 27.00 -1.46
CA HIS A 226 -14.69 27.74 -0.93
C HIS A 226 -15.28 28.68 -2.01
N ASP A 227 -16.58 28.99 -1.90
CA ASP A 227 -17.26 30.02 -2.63
C ASP A 227 -17.93 31.04 -1.67
N ALA A 228 -18.74 31.94 -2.18
CA ALA A 228 -19.45 32.90 -1.36
C ALA A 228 -20.46 32.29 -0.37
N ALA A 229 -20.92 31.05 -0.63
CA ALA A 229 -21.80 30.28 0.24
C ALA A 229 -21.02 29.41 1.26
N GLY A 230 -19.69 29.41 1.19
CA GLY A 230 -18.82 28.68 2.11
C GLY A 230 -18.10 27.49 1.46
N PHE A 231 -17.77 26.49 2.28
CA PHE A 231 -17.00 25.32 1.84
C PHE A 231 -17.72 24.53 0.74
N ILE A 232 -17.02 24.27 -0.37
CA ILE A 232 -17.50 23.42 -1.47
C ILE A 232 -17.02 21.98 -1.30
N GLY A 233 -15.73 21.81 -1.02
CA GLY A 233 -15.11 20.50 -0.88
C GLY A 233 -13.59 20.58 -0.89
N ARG A 234 -12.94 19.45 -0.62
CA ARG A 234 -11.51 19.27 -0.76
C ARG A 234 -11.24 18.55 -2.08
N VAL A 235 -10.29 19.05 -2.86
CA VAL A 235 -9.91 18.50 -4.17
C VAL A 235 -8.52 17.86 -4.08
N ASP A 236 -8.30 16.78 -4.82
CA ASP A 236 -7.06 16.01 -4.74
C ASP A 236 -5.87 16.81 -5.25
N PHE A 237 -6.06 17.57 -6.34
CA PHE A 237 -5.05 18.42 -6.95
C PHE A 237 -5.63 19.79 -7.33
N CYS A 238 -4.82 20.82 -7.20
CA CYS A 238 -5.25 22.18 -7.51
C CYS A 238 -4.12 23.02 -8.09
N SER A 239 -4.45 23.81 -9.10
CA SER A 239 -3.62 24.93 -9.56
C SER A 239 -4.41 26.23 -9.45
N PRO A 240 -4.33 26.94 -8.31
CA PRO A 240 -5.08 28.18 -8.11
C PRO A 240 -4.76 29.24 -9.14
N LYS A 241 -3.49 29.36 -9.54
CA LYS A 241 -3.03 30.30 -10.55
C LYS A 241 -3.78 30.20 -11.88
N PHE A 242 -4.22 29.01 -12.24
CA PHE A 242 -4.88 28.73 -13.52
C PHE A 242 -6.36 28.37 -13.37
N GLY A 243 -6.90 28.40 -12.16
CA GLY A 243 -8.29 28.02 -11.89
C GLY A 243 -8.60 26.56 -12.25
N VAL A 244 -7.64 25.65 -12.08
CA VAL A 244 -7.79 24.24 -12.45
C VAL A 244 -7.79 23.37 -11.19
N VAL A 245 -8.76 22.48 -11.07
CA VAL A 245 -8.80 21.42 -10.08
C VAL A 245 -8.73 20.06 -10.77
N GLY A 246 -8.05 19.13 -10.13
CA GLY A 246 -7.89 17.76 -10.58
C GLY A 246 -8.42 16.77 -9.57
N GLU A 247 -9.15 15.76 -10.03
CA GLU A 247 -9.75 14.74 -9.20
C GLU A 247 -9.36 13.33 -9.68
N ALA A 248 -8.76 12.59 -8.78
CA ALA A 248 -8.42 11.19 -8.97
C ALA A 248 -9.67 10.33 -8.69
N ASP A 249 -10.45 10.03 -9.75
CA ASP A 249 -11.75 9.38 -9.63
C ASP A 249 -11.60 7.85 -9.56
N GLY A 250 -11.77 7.31 -8.34
CA GLY A 250 -11.91 5.87 -8.14
C GLY A 250 -13.34 5.43 -8.44
N LEU A 251 -13.52 4.52 -9.39
CA LEU A 251 -14.79 3.98 -9.89
C LEU A 251 -15.81 3.46 -8.83
N LEU A 252 -15.48 3.51 -7.54
CA LEU A 252 -16.27 2.93 -6.45
C LEU A 252 -16.87 3.94 -5.46
N LYS A 253 -16.84 5.24 -5.76
CA LYS A 253 -17.26 6.28 -4.79
C LYS A 253 -18.78 6.49 -4.67
N TYR A 254 -19.59 5.98 -5.58
CA TYR A 254 -21.04 6.24 -5.59
C TYR A 254 -21.82 4.97 -5.24
N THR A 255 -22.14 4.81 -3.97
CA THR A 255 -22.89 3.65 -3.46
C THR A 255 -24.39 3.92 -3.35
N SER A 256 -24.81 5.19 -3.42
CA SER A 256 -26.23 5.59 -3.34
C SER A 256 -26.58 6.69 -4.35
N PRO A 257 -27.88 6.82 -4.71
CA PRO A 257 -28.37 7.96 -5.52
C PRO A 257 -28.13 9.34 -4.86
N ASP A 258 -28.09 9.39 -3.53
CA ASP A 258 -27.85 10.63 -2.80
C ASP A 258 -26.38 11.06 -2.88
N ASP A 259 -25.43 10.13 -2.85
CA ASP A 259 -24.00 10.38 -3.08
C ASP A 259 -23.78 11.00 -4.46
N LEU A 260 -24.43 10.43 -5.49
CA LEU A 260 -24.34 10.93 -6.85
C LEU A 260 -24.92 12.35 -7.00
N ARG A 261 -26.05 12.62 -6.32
CA ARG A 261 -26.67 13.95 -6.31
C ARG A 261 -25.77 14.98 -5.61
N ALA A 262 -25.22 14.64 -4.46
CA ALA A 262 -24.30 15.51 -3.70
C ALA A 262 -23.05 15.85 -4.52
N GLU A 263 -22.46 14.87 -5.20
CA GLU A 263 -21.31 15.08 -6.06
C GLU A 263 -21.63 15.99 -7.26
N LYS A 264 -22.81 15.81 -7.87
CA LYS A 264 -23.24 16.68 -8.97
C LYS A 264 -23.40 18.12 -8.52
N ILE A 265 -24.02 18.36 -7.36
CA ILE A 265 -24.13 19.70 -6.76
C ILE A 265 -22.75 20.30 -6.46
N ARG A 266 -21.83 19.49 -5.92
CA ARG A 266 -20.46 19.90 -5.66
C ARG A 266 -19.75 20.33 -6.95
N GLN A 267 -19.87 19.54 -8.00
CA GLN A 267 -19.29 19.85 -9.30
C GLN A 267 -19.88 21.15 -9.88
N GLU A 268 -21.20 21.33 -9.86
CA GLU A 268 -21.86 22.56 -10.32
C GLU A 268 -21.35 23.79 -9.55
N ARG A 269 -21.17 23.70 -8.23
CA ARG A 269 -20.60 24.78 -7.42
C ARG A 269 -19.16 25.11 -7.80
N LEU A 270 -18.31 24.10 -8.05
CA LEU A 270 -16.94 24.31 -8.52
C LEU A 270 -16.93 25.05 -9.86
N GLU A 271 -17.77 24.64 -10.81
CA GLU A 271 -17.85 25.24 -12.14
C GLU A 271 -18.40 26.67 -12.08
N LEU A 272 -19.45 26.93 -11.29
CA LEU A 272 -19.99 28.28 -11.06
C LEU A 272 -18.97 29.20 -10.38
N ALA A 273 -18.14 28.63 -9.51
CA ALA A 273 -17.02 29.35 -8.91
C ALA A 273 -15.86 29.58 -9.90
N GLY A 274 -15.95 29.14 -11.15
CA GLY A 274 -14.97 29.36 -12.21
C GLY A 274 -13.84 28.34 -12.26
N TRP A 275 -13.92 27.26 -11.51
CA TRP A 275 -12.93 26.18 -11.56
C TRP A 275 -13.13 25.29 -12.79
N ILE A 276 -12.03 24.92 -13.44
CA ILE A 276 -12.02 23.94 -14.53
C ILE A 276 -11.69 22.59 -13.91
N VAL A 277 -12.67 21.69 -13.88
CA VAL A 277 -12.51 20.37 -13.28
C VAL A 277 -11.96 19.37 -14.30
N VAL A 278 -10.87 18.67 -13.96
CA VAL A 278 -10.28 17.59 -14.75
C VAL A 278 -10.29 16.33 -13.91
N ARG A 279 -10.87 15.25 -14.42
CA ARG A 279 -10.93 13.94 -13.74
C ARG A 279 -10.17 12.89 -14.52
N TRP A 280 -9.64 11.91 -13.80
CA TRP A 280 -8.99 10.74 -14.39
C TRP A 280 -9.19 9.51 -13.53
N THR A 281 -9.09 8.37 -14.20
CA THR A 281 -9.26 7.07 -13.61
C THR A 281 -7.92 6.37 -13.39
N TRP A 282 -7.94 5.29 -12.61
CA TRP A 282 -6.81 4.39 -12.44
C TRP A 282 -6.20 3.92 -13.76
N ARG A 283 -7.08 3.51 -14.71
CA ARG A 283 -6.63 3.03 -16.01
C ARG A 283 -5.87 4.10 -16.79
N GLU A 284 -6.35 5.33 -16.78
CA GLU A 284 -5.72 6.42 -17.52
C GLU A 284 -4.35 6.76 -16.95
N ILE A 285 -4.23 6.94 -15.63
CA ILE A 285 -2.94 7.31 -15.02
C ILE A 285 -1.88 6.21 -15.11
N THR A 286 -2.31 4.94 -15.16
CA THR A 286 -1.39 3.79 -15.26
C THR A 286 -1.06 3.38 -16.68
N ARG A 287 -1.96 3.60 -17.65
CA ARG A 287 -1.80 3.13 -19.03
C ARG A 287 -1.54 4.23 -20.04
N THR A 288 -2.15 5.39 -19.83
CA THR A 288 -2.12 6.52 -20.77
C THR A 288 -1.96 7.85 -20.04
N PRO A 289 -0.92 8.01 -19.17
CA PRO A 289 -0.75 9.24 -18.37
C PRO A 289 -0.65 10.50 -19.24
N ASP A 290 -0.08 10.40 -20.45
CA ASP A 290 0.03 11.53 -21.37
C ASP A 290 -1.33 12.13 -21.76
N VAL A 291 -2.39 11.32 -21.82
CA VAL A 291 -3.76 11.78 -22.09
C VAL A 291 -4.27 12.65 -20.93
N VAL A 292 -3.99 12.23 -19.68
CA VAL A 292 -4.35 13.01 -18.49
C VAL A 292 -3.57 14.32 -18.46
N ILE A 293 -2.26 14.26 -18.70
CA ILE A 293 -1.37 15.43 -18.75
C ILE A 293 -1.83 16.42 -19.84
N ALA A 294 -2.20 15.92 -21.03
CA ALA A 294 -2.73 16.77 -22.11
C ALA A 294 -4.04 17.46 -21.73
N ARG A 295 -4.97 16.77 -21.04
CA ARG A 295 -6.21 17.36 -20.54
C ARG A 295 -5.94 18.46 -19.51
N ILE A 296 -5.02 18.23 -18.59
CA ILE A 296 -4.63 19.25 -17.58
C ILE A 296 -3.98 20.45 -18.28
N ASN A 297 -3.08 20.27 -19.26
CA ASN A 297 -2.49 21.36 -20.03
C ASN A 297 -3.55 22.16 -20.80
N ALA A 298 -4.53 21.51 -21.42
CA ALA A 298 -5.63 22.17 -22.10
C ALA A 298 -6.51 22.98 -21.12
N ALA A 299 -6.73 22.47 -19.90
CA ALA A 299 -7.43 23.21 -18.86
C ALA A 299 -6.64 24.44 -18.39
N ILE A 300 -5.33 24.31 -18.18
CA ILE A 300 -4.42 25.40 -17.82
C ILE A 300 -4.42 26.50 -18.91
N ALA A 301 -4.37 26.12 -20.19
CA ALA A 301 -4.42 27.07 -21.29
C ALA A 301 -5.75 27.86 -21.30
N ARG A 302 -6.88 27.21 -21.02
CA ARG A 302 -8.19 27.89 -20.88
C ARG A 302 -8.23 28.81 -19.68
N GLY A 303 -7.73 28.37 -18.53
CA GLY A 303 -7.68 29.16 -17.30
C GLY A 303 -6.74 30.37 -17.42
N THR A 304 -5.65 30.27 -18.20
CA THR A 304 -4.78 31.41 -18.50
C THR A 304 -5.50 32.47 -19.36
N ALA A 305 -6.35 32.05 -20.30
CA ALA A 305 -7.12 32.94 -21.14
C ALA A 305 -8.25 33.67 -20.37
N ASN A 306 -8.79 33.04 -19.32
CA ASN A 306 -9.84 33.58 -18.45
C ASN A 306 -9.44 33.40 -16.97
N PRO A 307 -8.54 34.23 -16.43
CA PRO A 307 -8.07 34.06 -15.05
C PRO A 307 -9.24 34.23 -14.08
N SER A 308 -9.47 33.21 -13.28
CA SER A 308 -10.49 33.23 -12.21
C SER A 308 -10.03 34.13 -11.04
N PRO A 309 -10.94 34.88 -10.39
CA PRO A 309 -10.59 35.75 -9.27
C PRO A 309 -10.27 35.03 -7.94
N TRP A 310 -10.13 33.70 -7.95
CA TRP A 310 -10.07 32.88 -6.74
C TRP A 310 -8.68 32.81 -6.12
N THR A 311 -8.62 33.16 -4.85
CA THR A 311 -7.50 32.84 -3.96
C THR A 311 -7.91 31.67 -3.08
N SER A 312 -7.36 30.46 -3.31
CA SER A 312 -7.41 29.38 -2.33
C SER A 312 -6.22 29.55 -1.37
N ALA A 313 -6.47 29.65 -0.07
CA ALA A 313 -5.41 29.47 0.91
C ALA A 313 -5.20 27.97 1.11
N PRO A 314 -3.96 27.44 0.99
CA PRO A 314 -3.68 26.08 1.47
C PRO A 314 -3.98 26.02 2.97
N LEU A 315 -4.57 24.92 3.43
CA LEU A 315 -4.67 24.66 4.87
C LEU A 315 -3.24 24.63 5.45
N PRO A 316 -3.01 25.27 6.60
CA PRO A 316 -1.75 25.07 7.31
C PRO A 316 -1.60 23.58 7.65
N LEU A 317 -0.41 23.03 7.36
CA LEU A 317 0.00 21.69 7.74
C LEU A 317 0.04 21.51 9.24
#